data_47aa8d4ec0d002e31989059881bdd698
#
_entry.id   47aa8d4ec0d002e31989059881bdd698
#
_cell.length_a   1.000
_cell.length_b   1.000
_cell.length_c   1.000
_cell.angle_alpha   90.00
_cell.angle_beta   90.00
_cell.angle_gamma   90.00
#
_symmetry.space_group_name_H-M   'P 1'
#
loop_
_entity.id
_entity.type
_entity.pdbx_description
1 polymer ?
#
loop_
_entity_poly.entity_id
_entity_poly.type
_entity_poly.pdbx_seq_one_letter_code
_entity_poly.pdbx_strand_id
1 'polypeptide(L)'
;MSKQKFIVFVVLYMLIFINCQGKETMRLFTSHDQKNLEIADKIITYLDLKDEDGLYSLFSEQVIEEDETLKDEILALFSSYHGSVVKYEEWAIGVEAKIEKGDKLSQYYSRFLVWIGETEYMLHYIYIVENSFNRETEGVRTIKFIRKEDEEKYFCYWDQLKAGVFIPE
;
A
#
# COMPACT_ATOMS: atom_id res chain seq x y z
N MET A 1 21.26 50.90 10.67
CA MET A 1 21.43 49.57 9.99
C MET A 1 21.12 49.80 8.51
N SER A 2 22.09 49.54 7.59
CA SER A 2 21.84 49.82 6.17
C SER A 2 20.77 48.88 5.62
N LYS A 3 19.94 49.35 4.68
CA LYS A 3 18.88 48.56 4.01
C LYS A 3 19.43 47.22 3.46
N GLN A 4 20.68 47.21 3.06
CA GLN A 4 21.36 46.04 2.53
C GLN A 4 21.59 44.93 3.59
N LYS A 5 21.95 45.32 4.83
CA LYS A 5 22.09 44.33 5.95
C LYS A 5 20.76 43.74 6.39
N PHE A 6 19.68 44.49 6.29
CA PHE A 6 18.34 44.03 6.62
C PHE A 6 17.81 42.98 5.60
N ILE A 7 18.06 43.22 4.29
CA ILE A 7 17.66 42.27 3.22
C ILE A 7 18.43 40.95 3.36
N VAL A 8 19.73 40.99 3.64
CA VAL A 8 20.55 39.78 3.85
C VAL A 8 20.02 38.98 5.05
N PHE A 9 19.61 39.64 6.13
CA PHE A 9 19.09 38.99 7.33
C PHE A 9 17.74 38.32 7.08
N VAL A 10 16.86 38.95 6.31
CA VAL A 10 15.54 38.39 5.93
C VAL A 10 15.71 37.17 5.00
N VAL A 11 16.62 37.24 4.04
CA VAL A 11 16.91 36.10 3.14
C VAL A 11 17.52 34.94 3.90
N LEU A 12 18.44 35.20 4.83
CA LEU A 12 19.05 34.16 5.68
C LEU A 12 18.00 33.50 6.60
N TYR A 13 17.07 34.29 7.13
CA TYR A 13 15.95 33.79 7.96
C TYR A 13 14.98 32.92 7.17
N MET A 14 14.64 33.31 5.94
CA MET A 14 13.79 32.48 5.04
C MET A 14 14.45 31.16 4.67
N LEU A 15 15.78 31.12 4.45
CA LEU A 15 16.51 29.90 4.13
C LEU A 15 16.54 28.89 5.29
N ILE A 16 16.46 29.34 6.54
CA ILE A 16 16.41 28.48 7.72
C ILE A 16 15.05 27.76 7.83
N PHE A 17 13.94 28.43 7.46
CA PHE A 17 12.60 27.82 7.51
C PHE A 17 12.35 26.79 6.41
N ILE A 18 12.96 26.94 5.24
CA ILE A 18 12.81 26.00 4.12
C ILE A 18 13.48 24.64 4.42
N ASN A 19 14.55 24.63 5.24
CA ASN A 19 15.27 23.39 5.56
C ASN A 19 14.63 22.51 6.65
N CYS A 20 13.68 23.03 7.43
CA CYS A 20 13.12 22.25 8.56
C CYS A 20 11.95 21.34 8.14
N GLN A 21 11.14 21.75 7.16
CA GLN A 21 9.98 20.95 6.73
C GLN A 21 10.33 19.77 5.81
N GLY A 22 11.40 19.89 5.01
CA GLY A 22 11.78 18.83 4.06
C GLY A 22 12.33 17.56 4.71
N LYS A 23 12.97 17.67 5.88
CA LYS A 23 13.60 16.51 6.55
C LYS A 23 12.62 15.59 7.27
N GLU A 24 11.54 16.12 7.84
CA GLU A 24 10.53 15.31 8.52
C GLU A 24 9.65 14.57 7.50
N THR A 25 9.26 15.24 6.40
CA THR A 25 8.51 14.61 5.33
C THR A 25 9.31 13.46 4.70
N MET A 26 10.61 13.65 4.45
CA MET A 26 11.47 12.63 3.87
C MET A 26 11.71 11.44 4.81
N ARG A 27 11.77 11.64 6.13
CA ARG A 27 11.85 10.55 7.12
C ARG A 27 10.56 9.73 7.21
N LEU A 28 9.40 10.39 7.12
CA LEU A 28 8.10 9.72 7.10
C LEU A 28 7.99 8.82 5.87
N PHE A 29 8.30 9.32 4.68
CA PHE A 29 8.26 8.51 3.45
C PHE A 29 9.18 7.28 3.57
N THR A 30 10.43 7.41 3.99
CA THR A 30 11.37 6.28 4.06
C THR A 30 10.92 5.18 5.03
N SER A 31 10.31 5.54 6.17
CA SER A 31 9.81 4.55 7.13
C SER A 31 8.51 3.89 6.67
N HIS A 32 7.67 4.61 5.95
CA HIS A 32 6.42 4.08 5.39
C HIS A 32 6.68 3.18 4.19
N ASP A 33 7.66 3.50 3.34
CA ASP A 33 8.09 2.64 2.22
C ASP A 33 8.57 1.29 2.73
N GLN A 34 9.35 1.25 3.81
CA GLN A 34 9.76 -0.01 4.44
C GLN A 34 8.56 -0.82 4.92
N LYS A 35 7.58 -0.19 5.60
CA LYS A 35 6.36 -0.87 6.03
C LYS A 35 5.57 -1.44 4.85
N ASN A 36 5.47 -0.69 3.75
CA ASN A 36 4.79 -1.17 2.56
C ASN A 36 5.48 -2.40 1.95
N LEU A 37 6.81 -2.42 1.87
CA LEU A 37 7.57 -3.58 1.41
C LEU A 37 7.43 -4.78 2.36
N GLU A 38 7.46 -4.56 3.68
CA GLU A 38 7.20 -5.61 4.67
C GLU A 38 5.80 -6.23 4.52
N ILE A 39 4.80 -5.42 4.15
CA ILE A 39 3.45 -5.93 3.86
C ILE A 39 3.43 -6.72 2.56
N ALA A 40 4.14 -6.28 1.51
CA ALA A 40 4.30 -7.06 0.28
C ALA A 40 4.88 -8.44 0.56
N ASP A 41 5.98 -8.49 1.31
CA ASP A 41 6.64 -9.75 1.70
C ASP A 41 5.69 -10.68 2.47
N LYS A 42 4.91 -10.14 3.41
CA LYS A 42 3.92 -10.91 4.17
C LYS A 42 2.81 -11.44 3.28
N ILE A 43 2.20 -10.60 2.44
CA ILE A 43 1.15 -11.02 1.51
C ILE A 43 1.67 -12.16 0.63
N ILE A 44 2.84 -11.99 0.00
CA ILE A 44 3.43 -13.00 -0.89
C ILE A 44 3.77 -14.28 -0.13
N THR A 45 4.28 -14.18 1.09
CA THR A 45 4.56 -15.34 1.95
C THR A 45 3.27 -16.11 2.29
N TYR A 46 2.21 -15.41 2.67
CA TYR A 46 0.93 -16.05 3.00
C TYR A 46 0.21 -16.62 1.77
N LEU A 47 0.39 -15.99 0.61
CA LEU A 47 -0.04 -16.57 -0.67
C LEU A 47 0.72 -17.88 -0.96
N ASP A 48 2.04 -17.90 -0.81
CA ASP A 48 2.87 -19.09 -1.06
C ASP A 48 2.52 -20.24 -0.12
N LEU A 49 2.37 -19.95 1.16
CA LEU A 49 2.03 -20.92 2.20
C LEU A 49 0.54 -21.30 2.25
N LYS A 50 -0.33 -20.55 1.54
CA LYS A 50 -1.78 -20.63 1.66
C LYS A 50 -2.27 -20.46 3.10
N ASP A 51 -1.64 -19.54 3.83
CA ASP A 51 -1.94 -19.21 5.22
C ASP A 51 -3.13 -18.24 5.29
N GLU A 52 -4.33 -18.80 5.50
CA GLU A 52 -5.57 -18.07 5.60
C GLU A 52 -5.56 -17.07 6.75
N ASP A 53 -5.22 -17.53 7.96
CA ASP A 53 -5.23 -16.67 9.15
C ASP A 53 -4.16 -15.58 9.06
N GLY A 54 -2.98 -15.90 8.50
CA GLY A 54 -1.93 -14.94 8.24
C GLY A 54 -2.40 -13.85 7.28
N LEU A 55 -2.98 -14.21 6.13
CA LEU A 55 -3.46 -13.24 5.14
C LEU A 55 -4.63 -12.42 5.68
N TYR A 56 -5.59 -13.05 6.36
CA TYR A 56 -6.72 -12.38 7.03
C TYR A 56 -6.26 -11.33 8.03
N SER A 57 -5.22 -11.64 8.83
CA SER A 57 -4.69 -10.74 9.86
C SER A 57 -4.07 -9.45 9.32
N LEU A 58 -3.78 -9.36 8.02
CA LEU A 58 -3.23 -8.15 7.40
C LEU A 58 -4.30 -7.11 7.07
N PHE A 59 -5.57 -7.53 6.93
CA PHE A 59 -6.65 -6.62 6.61
C PHE A 59 -6.94 -5.66 7.77
N SER A 60 -7.41 -4.46 7.43
CA SER A 60 -7.84 -3.48 8.42
C SER A 60 -9.03 -3.98 9.22
N GLU A 61 -9.18 -3.49 10.45
CA GLU A 61 -10.30 -3.82 11.33
C GLU A 61 -11.64 -3.54 10.65
N GLN A 62 -11.75 -2.40 9.97
CA GLN A 62 -12.95 -2.05 9.21
C GLN A 62 -13.31 -3.10 8.15
N VAL A 63 -12.33 -3.59 7.35
CA VAL A 63 -12.61 -4.61 6.30
C VAL A 63 -13.05 -5.91 6.94
N ILE A 64 -12.42 -6.32 8.04
CA ILE A 64 -12.76 -7.53 8.78
C ILE A 64 -14.20 -7.48 9.33
N GLU A 65 -14.62 -6.30 9.80
CA GLU A 65 -15.98 -6.12 10.34
C GLU A 65 -17.06 -5.98 9.27
N GLU A 66 -16.75 -5.34 8.13
CA GLU A 66 -17.70 -5.07 7.06
C GLU A 66 -17.86 -6.23 6.08
N ASP A 67 -16.89 -7.13 5.96
CA ASP A 67 -16.88 -8.24 5.00
C ASP A 67 -16.95 -9.61 5.70
N GLU A 68 -18.16 -10.08 5.92
CA GLU A 68 -18.43 -11.40 6.51
C GLU A 68 -17.91 -12.56 5.63
N THR A 69 -17.65 -12.33 4.34
CA THR A 69 -17.18 -13.33 3.37
C THR A 69 -15.68 -13.34 3.15
N LEU A 70 -14.95 -12.45 3.79
CA LEU A 70 -13.52 -12.25 3.56
C LEU A 70 -12.68 -13.55 3.65
N LYS A 71 -12.97 -14.43 4.61
CA LYS A 71 -12.29 -15.72 4.73
C LYS A 71 -12.59 -16.65 3.55
N ASP A 72 -13.83 -16.71 3.11
CA ASP A 72 -14.23 -17.52 1.96
C ASP A 72 -13.59 -16.98 0.67
N GLU A 73 -13.47 -15.66 0.54
CA GLU A 73 -12.77 -15.01 -0.57
C GLU A 73 -11.26 -15.32 -0.57
N ILE A 74 -10.60 -15.33 0.60
CA ILE A 74 -9.21 -15.75 0.74
C ILE A 74 -9.02 -17.21 0.30
N LEU A 75 -9.92 -18.12 0.70
CA LEU A 75 -9.87 -19.52 0.27
C LEU A 75 -10.12 -19.68 -1.24
N ALA A 76 -11.03 -18.89 -1.81
CA ALA A 76 -11.26 -18.85 -3.25
C ALA A 76 -10.03 -18.34 -4.00
N LEU A 77 -9.36 -17.30 -3.47
CA LEU A 77 -8.09 -16.79 -3.99
C LEU A 77 -7.03 -17.90 -4.01
N PHE A 78 -6.84 -18.63 -2.92
CA PHE A 78 -5.87 -19.74 -2.86
C PHE A 78 -6.19 -20.89 -3.82
N SER A 79 -7.46 -21.02 -4.19
CA SER A 79 -7.91 -22.02 -5.16
C SER A 79 -7.69 -21.58 -6.62
N SER A 80 -7.49 -20.29 -6.87
CA SER A 80 -7.34 -19.72 -8.22
C SER A 80 -5.97 -19.98 -8.86
N TYR A 81 -4.98 -20.44 -8.08
CA TYR A 81 -3.62 -20.74 -8.57
C TYR A 81 -3.05 -22.01 -7.93
N HIS A 82 -2.06 -22.61 -8.61
CA HIS A 82 -1.39 -23.82 -8.14
C HIS A 82 0.13 -23.71 -8.26
N GLY A 83 0.85 -24.16 -7.23
CA GLY A 83 2.30 -24.13 -7.15
C GLY A 83 2.79 -23.14 -6.11
N SER A 84 4.11 -22.98 -6.03
CA SER A 84 4.79 -22.10 -5.09
C SER A 84 5.39 -20.89 -5.79
N VAL A 85 5.55 -19.81 -5.06
CA VAL A 85 6.19 -18.59 -5.54
C VAL A 85 7.68 -18.86 -5.81
N VAL A 86 8.12 -18.59 -7.04
CA VAL A 86 9.52 -18.74 -7.46
C VAL A 86 10.30 -17.44 -7.23
N LYS A 87 9.67 -16.32 -7.57
CA LYS A 87 10.21 -14.95 -7.36
C LYS A 87 9.09 -13.94 -7.44
N TYR A 88 9.39 -12.75 -6.99
CA TYR A 88 8.54 -11.58 -7.22
C TYR A 88 9.41 -10.34 -7.42
N GLU A 89 8.85 -9.31 -8.02
CA GLU A 89 9.49 -8.02 -8.21
C GLU A 89 8.48 -6.88 -8.16
N GLU A 90 8.92 -5.74 -7.68
CA GLU A 90 8.13 -4.52 -7.68
C GLU A 90 7.86 -4.08 -9.12
N TRP A 91 6.58 -3.82 -9.43
CA TRP A 91 6.17 -3.28 -10.73
C TRP A 91 5.90 -1.78 -10.66
N ALA A 92 5.12 -1.34 -9.68
CA ALA A 92 4.80 0.06 -9.47
C ALA A 92 4.29 0.30 -8.04
N ILE A 93 4.68 1.42 -7.45
CA ILE A 93 4.15 1.91 -6.17
C ILE A 93 3.67 3.34 -6.35
N GLY A 94 2.40 3.58 -6.02
CA GLY A 94 1.81 4.91 -5.87
C GLY A 94 1.61 5.22 -4.39
N VAL A 95 1.81 6.47 -4.01
CA VAL A 95 1.60 6.95 -2.64
C VAL A 95 0.61 8.09 -2.66
N GLU A 96 -0.36 8.03 -1.75
CA GLU A 96 -1.21 9.15 -1.42
C GLU A 96 -0.96 9.55 0.03
N ALA A 97 -0.71 10.85 0.24
CA ALA A 97 -0.55 11.41 1.57
C ALA A 97 -1.39 12.68 1.68
N LYS A 98 -2.18 12.78 2.75
CA LYS A 98 -3.00 13.95 3.08
C LYS A 98 -2.73 14.36 4.52
N ILE A 99 -2.56 15.68 4.72
CA ILE A 99 -2.47 16.26 6.07
C ILE A 99 -3.50 17.40 6.12
N GLU A 100 -4.41 17.31 7.07
CA GLU A 100 -5.44 18.32 7.27
C GLU A 100 -5.67 18.56 8.77
N LYS A 101 -5.48 19.81 9.22
CA LYS A 101 -5.68 20.24 10.63
C LYS A 101 -4.91 19.41 11.67
N GLY A 102 -3.81 18.76 11.26
CA GLY A 102 -3.00 17.90 12.12
C GLY A 102 -3.27 16.42 11.95
N ASP A 103 -4.41 16.05 11.34
CA ASP A 103 -4.71 14.67 10.97
C ASP A 103 -3.97 14.27 9.70
N LYS A 104 -3.62 12.98 9.63
CA LYS A 104 -2.79 12.42 8.55
C LYS A 104 -3.46 11.20 7.95
N LEU A 105 -3.36 11.08 6.63
CA LEU A 105 -3.61 9.85 5.87
C LEU A 105 -2.36 9.54 5.06
N SER A 106 -1.90 8.30 5.08
CA SER A 106 -0.85 7.80 4.21
C SER A 106 -1.24 6.41 3.73
N GLN A 107 -1.37 6.24 2.41
CA GLN A 107 -1.71 4.95 1.81
C GLN A 107 -0.89 4.67 0.57
N TYR A 108 -0.69 3.38 0.31
CA TYR A 108 0.05 2.83 -0.80
C TYR A 108 -0.86 2.07 -1.75
N TYR A 109 -0.61 2.26 -3.04
CA TYR A 109 -1.20 1.54 -4.15
C TYR A 109 -0.08 0.74 -4.81
N SER A 110 0.05 -0.52 -4.46
CA SER A 110 1.21 -1.31 -4.80
C SER A 110 0.89 -2.39 -5.82
N ARG A 111 1.81 -2.59 -6.76
CA ARG A 111 1.77 -3.65 -7.76
C ARG A 111 3.08 -4.40 -7.75
N PHE A 112 2.97 -5.72 -7.76
CA PHE A 112 4.11 -6.64 -7.86
C PHE A 112 3.83 -7.67 -8.92
N LEU A 113 4.86 -8.02 -9.70
CA LEU A 113 4.87 -9.23 -10.52
C LEU A 113 5.28 -10.40 -9.63
N VAL A 114 4.52 -11.48 -9.68
CA VAL A 114 4.75 -12.70 -8.90
C VAL A 114 4.77 -13.89 -9.86
N TRP A 115 5.81 -14.71 -9.81
CA TRP A 115 5.92 -15.92 -10.63
C TRP A 115 5.60 -17.13 -9.80
N ILE A 116 4.60 -17.89 -10.25
CA ILE A 116 4.27 -19.23 -9.72
C ILE A 116 4.57 -20.25 -10.81
N GLY A 117 5.68 -20.99 -10.66
CA GLY A 117 6.24 -21.77 -11.75
C GLY A 117 6.62 -20.87 -12.94
N GLU A 118 6.05 -21.14 -14.11
CA GLU A 118 6.25 -20.33 -15.33
C GLU A 118 5.16 -19.27 -15.55
N THR A 119 4.13 -19.25 -14.71
CA THR A 119 2.99 -18.33 -14.86
C THR A 119 3.25 -17.04 -14.12
N GLU A 120 3.02 -15.92 -14.81
CA GLU A 120 3.11 -14.56 -14.25
C GLU A 120 1.76 -14.13 -13.68
N TYR A 121 1.78 -13.63 -12.46
CA TYR A 121 0.64 -13.03 -11.78
C TYR A 121 0.93 -11.59 -11.45
N MET A 122 -0.12 -10.78 -11.40
CA MET A 122 -0.08 -9.41 -10.90
C MET A 122 -0.76 -9.36 -9.54
N LEU A 123 0.02 -9.06 -8.50
CA LEU A 123 -0.48 -8.71 -7.19
C LEU A 123 -0.71 -7.20 -7.14
N HIS A 124 -1.94 -6.79 -6.87
CA HIS A 124 -2.28 -5.41 -6.54
C HIS A 124 -2.80 -5.38 -5.11
N TYR A 125 -2.37 -4.40 -4.32
CA TYR A 125 -2.97 -4.18 -3.01
C TYR A 125 -2.99 -2.69 -2.65
N ILE A 126 -3.92 -2.33 -1.78
CA ILE A 126 -4.00 -1.02 -1.13
C ILE A 126 -3.67 -1.24 0.34
N TYR A 127 -2.68 -0.50 0.84
CA TYR A 127 -2.25 -0.54 2.24
C TYR A 127 -2.29 0.85 2.85
N ILE A 128 -3.10 1.02 3.91
CA ILE A 128 -3.21 2.25 4.68
C ILE A 128 -2.25 2.14 5.88
N VAL A 129 -1.16 2.91 5.83
CA VAL A 129 -0.09 2.88 6.84
C VAL A 129 -0.44 3.69 8.07
N GLU A 130 -1.12 4.81 7.86
CA GLU A 130 -1.51 5.76 8.90
C GLU A 130 -2.80 6.46 8.46
N ASN A 131 -3.83 6.45 9.30
CA ASN A 131 -5.04 7.23 9.10
C ASN A 131 -5.56 7.74 10.44
N SER A 132 -5.12 8.93 10.86
CA SER A 132 -5.59 9.53 12.11
C SER A 132 -7.02 10.05 12.06
N PHE A 133 -7.64 10.17 10.86
CA PHE A 133 -9.07 10.47 10.72
C PHE A 133 -9.94 9.26 11.11
N ASN A 134 -9.49 8.05 10.77
CA ASN A 134 -10.16 6.79 11.11
C ASN A 134 -9.13 5.64 11.18
N ARG A 135 -8.70 5.28 12.39
CA ARG A 135 -7.66 4.26 12.62
C ARG A 135 -8.10 2.84 12.28
N GLU A 136 -9.39 2.55 12.32
CA GLU A 136 -9.93 1.22 11.97
C GLU A 136 -9.65 0.84 10.50
N THR A 137 -9.32 1.84 9.67
CA THR A 137 -8.93 1.63 8.27
C THR A 137 -7.45 1.28 8.08
N GLU A 138 -6.60 1.42 9.12
CA GLU A 138 -5.17 1.11 9.02
C GLU A 138 -4.97 -0.40 8.81
N GLY A 139 -4.22 -0.76 7.77
CA GLY A 139 -4.03 -2.14 7.34
C GLY A 139 -4.23 -2.32 5.83
N VAL A 140 -4.31 -3.54 5.39
CA VAL A 140 -4.65 -3.87 4.01
C VAL A 140 -6.14 -3.62 3.78
N ARG A 141 -6.46 -2.85 2.76
CA ARG A 141 -7.84 -2.59 2.36
C ARG A 141 -8.31 -3.56 1.27
N THR A 142 -7.42 -3.86 0.33
CA THR A 142 -7.79 -4.63 -0.87
C THR A 142 -6.61 -5.47 -1.31
N ILE A 143 -6.88 -6.71 -1.73
CA ILE A 143 -5.94 -7.57 -2.45
C ILE A 143 -6.61 -8.01 -3.76
N LYS A 144 -5.88 -7.87 -4.87
CA LYS A 144 -6.23 -8.41 -6.18
C LYS A 144 -5.03 -9.20 -6.70
N PHE A 145 -5.24 -10.49 -6.95
CA PHE A 145 -4.20 -11.39 -7.46
C PHE A 145 -4.73 -12.11 -8.70
N ILE A 146 -4.25 -11.73 -9.87
CA ILE A 146 -4.74 -12.18 -11.16
C ILE A 146 -3.58 -12.61 -12.05
N ARG A 147 -3.85 -13.43 -13.08
CA ARG A 147 -2.85 -13.68 -14.10
C ARG A 147 -2.47 -12.38 -14.82
N LYS A 148 -1.21 -12.22 -15.16
CA LYS A 148 -0.71 -11.04 -15.86
C LYS A 148 -1.40 -10.84 -17.22
N GLU A 149 -1.70 -11.94 -17.92
CA GLU A 149 -2.41 -11.92 -19.21
C GLU A 149 -3.84 -11.39 -19.12
N ASP A 150 -4.48 -11.49 -17.92
CA ASP A 150 -5.84 -11.02 -17.67
C ASP A 150 -5.88 -9.55 -17.18
N GLU A 151 -4.73 -8.87 -17.10
CA GLU A 151 -4.65 -7.51 -16.53
C GLU A 151 -5.60 -6.53 -17.25
N GLU A 152 -5.65 -6.56 -18.59
CA GLU A 152 -6.52 -5.69 -19.37
C GLU A 152 -8.01 -6.00 -19.14
N LYS A 153 -8.37 -7.29 -19.03
CA LYS A 153 -9.75 -7.73 -18.78
C LYS A 153 -10.28 -7.25 -17.43
N TYR A 154 -9.43 -7.31 -16.41
CA TYR A 154 -9.78 -6.93 -15.04
C TYR A 154 -9.19 -5.58 -14.65
N PHE A 155 -8.87 -4.73 -15.63
CA PHE A 155 -8.40 -3.38 -15.36
C PHE A 155 -9.48 -2.59 -14.64
N CYS A 156 -9.10 -1.93 -13.55
CA CYS A 156 -9.92 -0.95 -12.87
C CYS A 156 -9.02 0.11 -12.24
N TYR A 157 -9.53 1.31 -12.10
CA TYR A 157 -8.85 2.35 -11.34
C TYR A 157 -8.84 1.98 -9.85
N TRP A 158 -7.86 2.51 -9.11
CA TRP A 158 -7.71 2.21 -7.69
C TRP A 158 -8.92 2.56 -6.84
N ASP A 159 -9.63 3.63 -7.17
CA ASP A 159 -10.85 4.09 -6.51
C ASP A 159 -12.07 3.18 -6.76
N GLN A 160 -11.99 2.32 -7.77
CA GLN A 160 -13.02 1.33 -8.11
C GLN A 160 -12.79 -0.02 -7.43
N LEU A 161 -11.62 -0.24 -6.81
CA LEU A 161 -11.34 -1.46 -6.08
C LEU A 161 -12.16 -1.48 -4.78
N LYS A 162 -12.99 -2.51 -4.65
CA LYS A 162 -13.70 -2.79 -3.41
C LYS A 162 -12.72 -3.20 -2.30
N ALA A 163 -13.11 -3.01 -1.06
CA ALA A 163 -12.43 -3.60 0.08
C ALA A 163 -12.52 -5.15 0.00
N GLY A 164 -11.58 -5.86 0.64
CA GLY A 164 -11.54 -7.32 0.63
C GLY A 164 -10.68 -7.90 -0.51
N VAL A 165 -10.99 -9.11 -0.92
CA VAL A 165 -10.26 -9.84 -1.96
C VAL A 165 -11.02 -9.79 -3.28
N PHE A 166 -10.33 -9.40 -4.35
CA PHE A 166 -10.90 -9.46 -5.68
C PHE A 166 -10.74 -10.87 -6.27
N ILE A 167 -11.85 -11.52 -6.56
CA ILE A 167 -11.91 -12.81 -7.24
C ILE A 167 -12.35 -12.57 -8.70
N PRO A 168 -11.54 -12.98 -9.71
CA PRO A 168 -11.95 -12.89 -11.10
C PRO A 168 -13.07 -13.89 -11.41
N GLU A 169 -14.08 -13.44 -12.15
CA GLU A 169 -15.17 -14.28 -12.67
C GLU A 169 -14.73 -15.06 -13.92
#